data_e3e95755b6601650bc5515f6d202b1f2
#
_entry.id   e3e95755b6601650bc5515f6d202b1f2
#
_cell.length_a   1.000
_cell.length_b   1.000
_cell.length_c   1.000
_cell.angle_alpha   90.00
_cell.angle_beta   90.00
_cell.angle_gamma   90.00
#
_symmetry.space_group_name_H-M   'P 1'
#
loop_
_entity.id
_entity.type
_entity.pdbx_description
1 polymer ?
#
loop_
_entity_poly.entity_id
_entity_poly.type
_entity_poly.pdbx_seq_one_letter_code
_entity_poly.pdbx_strand_id
1 'polypeptide(L)'
;MRISVSVSTVLALLCFNCVLAFAFDFPTLTGRVVDQAGVMSDESRADITAKSQAIEQKSGIQLVVATVKSLEGSDIETYANQLFRTWQLGQAQKNNGVLLLVAPNEHKVRIEVGYGLEGTLTDALSSVIISSAIIPGFKSGDFSGGIERGVDGIISVLNGDTADWQPQPQSLLRTDEPGALNTLLPILGFLAVTLVLKLLIAGIARLVSGPSGHYVTRHGQKVFVRDKSSSRSSSSSWSSSDSSSSSSSSDSDFSGGGGSSGGGGASGSW
;
A
#
# COMPACT_ATOMS: atom_id res chain seq x y z
N MET A 1 -31.76 -34.10 34.77
CA MET A 1 -32.18 -33.44 33.50
C MET A 1 -30.90 -33.23 32.67
N ARG A 2 -30.65 -34.06 31.65
CA ARG A 2 -29.46 -33.93 30.77
C ARG A 2 -29.86 -33.02 29.59
N ILE A 3 -29.31 -31.81 29.54
CA ILE A 3 -29.52 -30.91 28.43
C ILE A 3 -28.67 -31.42 27.26
N SER A 4 -29.31 -32.06 26.30
CA SER A 4 -28.65 -32.48 25.05
C SER A 4 -28.56 -31.22 24.15
N VAL A 5 -27.43 -30.52 24.21
CA VAL A 5 -27.13 -29.44 23.30
C VAL A 5 -26.79 -30.07 21.96
N SER A 6 -27.63 -29.83 20.96
CA SER A 6 -27.42 -30.36 19.61
C SER A 6 -26.19 -29.71 18.97
N VAL A 7 -25.43 -30.48 18.17
CA VAL A 7 -24.27 -29.99 17.43
C VAL A 7 -24.64 -28.77 16.54
N SER A 8 -25.87 -28.74 16.04
CA SER A 8 -26.41 -27.60 15.28
C SER A 8 -26.47 -26.31 16.09
N THR A 9 -26.81 -26.39 17.41
CA THR A 9 -26.88 -25.21 18.28
C THR A 9 -25.47 -24.65 18.57
N VAL A 10 -24.50 -25.51 18.75
CA VAL A 10 -23.09 -25.11 18.95
C VAL A 10 -22.53 -24.50 17.67
N LEU A 11 -22.81 -25.09 16.50
CA LEU A 11 -22.40 -24.58 15.22
C LEU A 11 -23.04 -23.21 14.90
N ALA A 12 -24.30 -23.04 15.22
CA ALA A 12 -25.00 -21.75 15.05
C ALA A 12 -24.42 -20.65 15.98
N LEU A 13 -24.06 -21.01 17.24
CA LEU A 13 -23.38 -20.09 18.16
C LEU A 13 -21.97 -19.73 17.69
N LEU A 14 -21.25 -20.67 17.09
CA LEU A 14 -19.91 -20.44 16.52
C LEU A 14 -19.98 -19.50 15.29
N CYS A 15 -20.96 -19.70 14.42
CA CYS A 15 -21.18 -18.83 13.24
C CYS A 15 -21.62 -17.42 13.66
N PHE A 16 -22.36 -17.26 14.75
CA PHE A 16 -22.80 -15.95 15.23
C PHE A 16 -21.64 -15.10 15.77
N ASN A 17 -20.56 -15.71 16.27
CA ASN A 17 -19.37 -14.98 16.71
C ASN A 17 -18.45 -14.48 15.58
N CYS A 18 -18.68 -14.87 14.31
CA CYS A 18 -17.79 -14.56 13.21
C CYS A 18 -18.13 -13.23 12.48
N VAL A 19 -19.14 -12.47 12.96
CA VAL A 19 -19.58 -11.22 12.32
C VAL A 19 -19.39 -10.02 13.27
N LEU A 20 -18.21 -9.90 13.88
CA LEU A 20 -17.74 -8.60 14.34
C LEU A 20 -17.06 -7.94 13.12
N ALA A 21 -17.85 -7.40 12.22
CA ALA A 21 -17.34 -6.46 11.23
C ALA A 21 -16.77 -5.26 12.00
N PHE A 22 -15.46 -5.07 11.93
CA PHE A 22 -14.81 -3.84 12.37
C PHE A 22 -15.34 -2.72 11.46
N ALA A 23 -16.36 -2.01 11.89
CA ALA A 23 -16.79 -0.78 11.25
C ALA A 23 -15.92 0.33 11.82
N PHE A 24 -15.26 1.10 10.94
CA PHE A 24 -14.56 2.31 11.36
C PHE A 24 -15.56 3.34 11.87
N ASP A 25 -15.19 4.05 12.94
CA ASP A 25 -15.94 5.21 13.41
C ASP A 25 -15.47 6.47 12.67
N PHE A 26 -15.91 6.59 11.42
CA PHE A 26 -15.52 7.72 10.58
C PHE A 26 -16.12 9.04 11.08
N PRO A 27 -15.36 10.15 11.03
CA PRO A 27 -15.90 11.46 11.31
C PRO A 27 -17.03 11.79 10.32
N THR A 28 -18.03 12.51 10.78
CA THR A 28 -19.12 13.02 9.92
C THR A 28 -18.58 14.10 8.98
N LEU A 29 -19.00 14.09 7.72
CA LEU A 29 -18.63 15.12 6.74
C LEU A 29 -19.41 16.40 7.06
N THR A 30 -18.82 17.30 7.85
CA THR A 30 -19.43 18.56 8.28
C THR A 30 -19.13 19.73 7.34
N GLY A 31 -18.26 19.53 6.35
CA GLY A 31 -17.84 20.59 5.43
C GLY A 31 -16.64 20.16 4.59
N ARG A 32 -16.05 21.11 3.87
CA ARG A 32 -14.85 20.86 3.04
C ARG A 32 -13.58 20.68 3.85
N VAL A 33 -13.61 21.05 5.14
CA VAL A 33 -12.53 20.82 6.10
C VAL A 33 -13.11 20.18 7.35
N VAL A 34 -12.64 18.97 7.69
CA VAL A 34 -13.01 18.22 8.88
C VAL A 34 -11.77 18.03 9.73
N ASP A 35 -11.54 18.91 10.72
CA ASP A 35 -10.36 18.91 11.58
C ASP A 35 -10.66 18.22 12.92
N GLN A 36 -10.72 16.87 12.91
CA GLN A 36 -10.96 16.08 14.12
C GLN A 36 -9.74 16.05 15.04
N ALA A 37 -8.53 16.13 14.49
CA ALA A 37 -7.30 16.13 15.26
C ALA A 37 -7.00 17.50 15.94
N GLY A 38 -7.66 18.58 15.46
CA GLY A 38 -7.48 19.93 16.02
C GLY A 38 -6.09 20.51 15.75
N VAL A 39 -5.50 20.20 14.58
CA VAL A 39 -4.14 20.64 14.21
C VAL A 39 -4.12 21.83 13.26
N MET A 40 -5.30 22.31 12.86
CA MET A 40 -5.44 23.43 11.93
C MET A 40 -5.90 24.70 12.66
N SER A 41 -5.33 25.85 12.28
CA SER A 41 -5.85 27.16 12.72
C SER A 41 -7.20 27.47 12.08
N ASP A 42 -7.98 28.35 12.72
CA ASP A 42 -9.26 28.80 12.16
C ASP A 42 -9.08 29.50 10.81
N GLU A 43 -7.99 30.28 10.67
CA GLU A 43 -7.63 30.97 9.45
C GLU A 43 -7.36 29.99 8.31
N SER A 44 -6.52 28.96 8.56
CA SER A 44 -6.23 27.91 7.57
C SER A 44 -7.48 27.15 7.16
N ARG A 45 -8.37 26.82 8.11
CA ARG A 45 -9.64 26.16 7.80
C ARG A 45 -10.53 27.01 6.89
N ALA A 46 -10.59 28.31 7.16
CA ALA A 46 -11.37 29.25 6.35
C ALA A 46 -10.79 29.41 4.93
N ASP A 47 -9.48 29.57 4.81
CA ASP A 47 -8.79 29.71 3.52
C ASP A 47 -8.95 28.44 2.65
N ILE A 48 -8.70 27.27 3.22
CA ILE A 48 -8.87 26.00 2.51
C ILE A 48 -10.33 25.76 2.11
N THR A 49 -11.27 26.13 2.98
CA THR A 49 -12.71 26.02 2.64
C THR A 49 -13.04 26.91 1.44
N ALA A 50 -12.55 28.15 1.39
CA ALA A 50 -12.76 29.06 0.29
C ALA A 50 -12.13 28.55 -1.02
N LYS A 51 -10.89 28.05 -0.96
CA LYS A 51 -10.17 27.46 -2.10
C LYS A 51 -10.90 26.22 -2.64
N SER A 52 -11.32 25.33 -1.76
CA SER A 52 -12.06 24.11 -2.13
C SER A 52 -13.42 24.46 -2.75
N GLN A 53 -14.11 25.46 -2.24
CA GLN A 53 -15.34 25.95 -2.83
C GLN A 53 -15.13 26.57 -4.20
N ALA A 54 -14.06 27.35 -4.38
CA ALA A 54 -13.75 27.98 -5.65
C ALA A 54 -13.47 26.95 -6.76
N ILE A 55 -12.69 25.90 -6.47
CA ILE A 55 -12.42 24.84 -7.47
C ILE A 55 -13.68 24.03 -7.78
N GLU A 56 -14.52 23.77 -6.79
CA GLU A 56 -15.79 23.08 -7.03
C GLU A 56 -16.73 23.89 -7.91
N GLN A 57 -16.84 25.19 -7.67
CA GLN A 57 -17.65 26.09 -8.52
C GLN A 57 -17.13 26.18 -9.96
N LYS A 58 -15.79 26.16 -10.14
CA LYS A 58 -15.14 26.28 -11.44
C LYS A 58 -15.20 25.00 -12.26
N SER A 59 -14.99 23.84 -11.66
CA SER A 59 -14.74 22.56 -12.34
C SER A 59 -15.66 21.42 -11.88
N GLY A 60 -16.41 21.63 -10.81
CA GLY A 60 -17.20 20.60 -10.16
C GLY A 60 -16.36 19.61 -9.33
N ILE A 61 -15.07 19.83 -9.19
CA ILE A 61 -14.17 18.95 -8.40
C ILE A 61 -14.41 19.17 -6.91
N GLN A 62 -14.69 18.12 -6.18
CA GLN A 62 -14.82 18.17 -4.73
C GLN A 62 -13.49 17.87 -4.06
N LEU A 63 -12.84 18.88 -3.47
CA LEU A 63 -11.65 18.74 -2.66
C LEU A 63 -12.03 18.88 -1.18
N VAL A 64 -11.71 17.85 -0.40
CA VAL A 64 -11.95 17.79 1.04
C VAL A 64 -10.65 17.53 1.78
N VAL A 65 -10.45 18.22 2.90
CA VAL A 65 -9.34 17.99 3.82
C VAL A 65 -9.89 17.38 5.10
N ALA A 66 -9.30 16.28 5.55
CA ALA A 66 -9.63 15.65 6.81
C ALA A 66 -8.37 15.47 7.68
N THR A 67 -8.48 15.81 8.96
CA THR A 67 -7.52 15.36 9.96
C THR A 67 -8.22 14.43 10.93
N VAL A 68 -7.58 13.31 11.27
CA VAL A 68 -8.14 12.29 12.17
C VAL A 68 -7.20 12.04 13.35
N LYS A 69 -7.80 11.71 14.51
CA LYS A 69 -7.02 11.41 15.73
C LYS A 69 -6.33 10.06 15.66
N SER A 70 -6.92 9.11 14.93
CA SER A 70 -6.40 7.75 14.78
C SER A 70 -6.90 7.12 13.50
N LEU A 71 -6.09 6.21 12.95
CA LEU A 71 -6.46 5.31 11.86
C LEU A 71 -7.10 4.00 12.36
N GLU A 72 -7.40 3.90 13.68
CA GLU A 72 -8.02 2.73 14.32
C GLU A 72 -7.29 1.41 14.06
N GLY A 73 -5.96 1.48 13.93
CA GLY A 73 -5.11 0.31 13.66
C GLY A 73 -5.05 -0.12 12.20
N SER A 74 -5.68 0.63 11.28
CA SER A 74 -5.59 0.39 9.84
C SER A 74 -4.36 1.08 9.22
N ASP A 75 -4.05 0.69 7.98
CA ASP A 75 -3.19 1.50 7.12
C ASP A 75 -3.95 2.72 6.59
N ILE A 76 -3.21 3.78 6.24
CA ILE A 76 -3.82 5.03 5.81
C ILE A 76 -4.51 4.89 4.44
N GLU A 77 -4.04 3.99 3.61
CA GLU A 77 -4.59 3.69 2.29
C GLU A 77 -6.01 3.13 2.42
N THR A 78 -6.16 2.09 3.23
CA THR A 78 -7.47 1.47 3.49
C THR A 78 -8.42 2.45 4.17
N TYR A 79 -7.94 3.17 5.19
CA TYR A 79 -8.76 4.15 5.90
C TYR A 79 -9.23 5.28 4.98
N ALA A 80 -8.33 5.88 4.19
CA ALA A 80 -8.65 6.98 3.28
C ALA A 80 -9.64 6.54 2.18
N ASN A 81 -9.44 5.38 1.59
CA ASN A 81 -10.31 4.85 0.56
C ASN A 81 -11.73 4.58 1.09
N GLN A 82 -11.85 3.99 2.29
CA GLN A 82 -13.14 3.73 2.91
C GLN A 82 -13.82 5.04 3.34
N LEU A 83 -13.06 5.99 3.92
CA LEU A 83 -13.57 7.32 4.28
C LEU A 83 -14.08 8.07 3.04
N PHE A 84 -13.30 8.07 1.95
CA PHE A 84 -13.66 8.68 0.67
C PHE A 84 -14.99 8.12 0.14
N ARG A 85 -15.16 6.81 0.18
CA ARG A 85 -16.39 6.11 -0.24
C ARG A 85 -17.57 6.35 0.69
N THR A 86 -17.34 6.35 2.00
CA THR A 86 -18.36 6.65 3.01
C THR A 86 -18.88 8.07 2.85
N TRP A 87 -17.99 9.01 2.57
CA TRP A 87 -18.35 10.39 2.29
C TRP A 87 -18.83 10.62 0.85
N GLN A 88 -18.71 9.62 -0.02
CA GLN A 88 -19.12 9.67 -1.43
C GLN A 88 -18.56 10.89 -2.18
N LEU A 89 -17.26 11.20 -1.98
CA LEU A 89 -16.64 12.41 -2.50
C LEU A 89 -16.59 12.43 -4.02
N GLY A 90 -16.96 13.57 -4.60
CA GLY A 90 -17.06 13.79 -6.05
C GLY A 90 -18.43 13.42 -6.61
N GLN A 91 -18.67 13.79 -7.87
CA GLN A 91 -19.92 13.50 -8.57
C GLN A 91 -19.97 12.03 -9.01
N ALA A 92 -21.09 11.33 -8.80
CA ALA A 92 -21.26 9.90 -9.10
C ALA A 92 -20.86 9.49 -10.52
N GLN A 93 -21.14 10.33 -11.52
CA GLN A 93 -20.80 10.02 -12.93
C GLN A 93 -19.39 10.46 -13.34
N LYS A 94 -18.78 11.36 -12.59
CA LYS A 94 -17.45 11.93 -12.91
C LYS A 94 -16.35 11.38 -12.01
N ASN A 95 -16.68 10.89 -10.81
CA ASN A 95 -15.70 10.45 -9.81
C ASN A 95 -14.58 11.46 -9.58
N ASN A 96 -14.95 12.75 -9.49
CA ASN A 96 -14.04 13.89 -9.44
C ASN A 96 -13.84 14.43 -8.00
N GLY A 97 -13.74 13.54 -7.04
CA GLY A 97 -13.40 13.86 -5.67
C GLY A 97 -11.88 13.78 -5.41
N VAL A 98 -11.41 14.55 -4.44
CA VAL A 98 -10.05 14.45 -3.87
C VAL A 98 -10.15 14.56 -2.35
N LEU A 99 -9.48 13.69 -1.63
CA LEU A 99 -9.35 13.74 -0.17
C LEU A 99 -7.88 13.89 0.22
N LEU A 100 -7.56 14.94 0.96
CA LEU A 100 -6.30 15.06 1.68
C LEU A 100 -6.54 14.62 3.13
N LEU A 101 -6.05 13.44 3.49
CA LEU A 101 -6.15 12.87 4.83
C LEU A 101 -4.85 13.00 5.60
N VAL A 102 -4.92 13.49 6.82
CA VAL A 102 -3.77 13.62 7.73
C VAL A 102 -4.09 12.90 9.04
N ALA A 103 -3.20 12.01 9.45
CA ALA A 103 -3.24 11.31 10.74
C ALA A 103 -1.98 11.69 11.54
N PRO A 104 -2.05 12.76 12.36
CA PRO A 104 -0.88 13.30 13.02
C PRO A 104 -0.23 12.34 14.03
N ASN A 105 -1.01 11.54 14.73
CA ASN A 105 -0.51 10.60 15.73
C ASN A 105 0.29 9.44 15.10
N GLU A 106 -0.14 8.98 13.93
CA GLU A 106 0.55 7.95 13.15
C GLU A 106 1.62 8.52 12.22
N HIS A 107 1.78 9.85 12.18
CA HIS A 107 2.72 10.57 11.28
C HIS A 107 2.49 10.17 9.81
N LYS A 108 1.23 10.12 9.38
CA LYS A 108 0.85 9.71 8.03
C LYS A 108 -0.02 10.73 7.34
N VAL A 109 0.21 10.89 6.05
CA VAL A 109 -0.59 11.74 5.15
C VAL A 109 -0.90 10.97 3.88
N ARG A 110 -2.10 11.20 3.32
CA ARG A 110 -2.51 10.61 2.04
C ARG A 110 -3.31 11.60 1.23
N ILE A 111 -3.06 11.62 -0.07
CA ILE A 111 -3.95 12.20 -1.07
C ILE A 111 -4.66 11.01 -1.73
N GLU A 112 -5.96 10.91 -1.54
CA GLU A 112 -6.82 9.92 -2.19
C GLU A 112 -7.55 10.58 -3.36
N VAL A 113 -7.53 9.95 -4.53
CA VAL A 113 -8.00 10.53 -5.79
C VAL A 113 -9.12 9.69 -6.38
N GLY A 114 -10.23 10.33 -6.75
CA GLY A 114 -11.33 9.68 -7.45
C GLY A 114 -10.95 9.29 -8.87
N TYR A 115 -11.53 8.21 -9.38
CA TYR A 115 -11.20 7.63 -10.70
C TYR A 115 -11.16 8.64 -11.85
N GLY A 116 -12.04 9.66 -11.84
CA GLY A 116 -12.10 10.67 -12.89
C GLY A 116 -10.94 11.64 -12.91
N LEU A 117 -10.11 11.68 -11.88
CA LEU A 117 -8.98 12.59 -11.73
C LEU A 117 -7.62 11.90 -11.77
N GLU A 118 -7.55 10.58 -11.81
CA GLU A 118 -6.29 9.82 -11.79
C GLU A 118 -5.36 10.17 -12.97
N GLY A 119 -5.93 10.53 -14.11
CA GLY A 119 -5.17 11.02 -15.28
C GLY A 119 -4.63 12.44 -15.14
N THR A 120 -5.20 13.28 -14.24
CA THR A 120 -4.77 14.66 -14.00
C THR A 120 -3.92 14.75 -12.73
N LEU A 121 -4.41 14.25 -11.62
CA LEU A 121 -3.69 14.17 -10.34
C LEU A 121 -3.19 12.74 -10.16
N THR A 122 -2.09 12.42 -10.85
CA THR A 122 -1.50 11.08 -10.82
C THR A 122 -0.84 10.77 -9.48
N ASP A 123 -0.59 9.48 -9.19
CA ASP A 123 0.13 9.03 -7.99
C ASP A 123 1.50 9.70 -7.88
N ALA A 124 2.20 9.86 -9.01
CA ALA A 124 3.50 10.52 -9.05
C ALA A 124 3.41 12.00 -8.63
N LEU A 125 2.43 12.75 -9.14
CA LEU A 125 2.20 14.15 -8.77
C LEU A 125 1.76 14.27 -7.31
N SER A 126 0.86 13.42 -6.86
CA SER A 126 0.44 13.34 -5.45
C SER A 126 1.62 13.08 -4.52
N SER A 127 2.53 12.17 -4.90
CA SER A 127 3.76 11.88 -4.15
C SER A 127 4.71 13.08 -4.08
N VAL A 128 4.87 13.83 -5.18
CA VAL A 128 5.69 15.05 -5.20
C VAL A 128 5.08 16.12 -4.29
N ILE A 129 3.77 16.36 -4.37
CA ILE A 129 3.08 17.34 -3.49
C ILE A 129 3.29 16.96 -2.02
N ILE A 130 3.08 15.69 -1.65
CA ILE A 130 3.29 15.22 -0.29
C ILE A 130 4.73 15.47 0.17
N SER A 131 5.71 15.05 -0.61
CA SER A 131 7.12 15.08 -0.21
C SER A 131 7.73 16.47 -0.21
N SER A 132 7.30 17.36 -1.13
CA SER A 132 7.89 18.70 -1.29
C SER A 132 7.11 19.82 -0.62
N ALA A 133 5.79 19.71 -0.49
CA ALA A 133 4.95 20.76 0.08
C ALA A 133 4.45 20.43 1.49
N ILE A 134 3.99 19.18 1.74
CA ILE A 134 3.31 18.83 2.99
C ILE A 134 4.32 18.40 4.06
N ILE A 135 5.12 17.39 3.80
CA ILE A 135 6.04 16.78 4.80
C ILE A 135 7.02 17.78 5.42
N PRO A 136 7.64 18.73 4.67
CA PRO A 136 8.53 19.71 5.29
C PRO A 136 7.86 20.56 6.37
N GLY A 137 6.60 20.95 6.16
CA GLY A 137 5.80 21.65 7.18
C GLY A 137 5.55 20.76 8.41
N PHE A 138 5.13 19.54 8.21
CA PHE A 138 4.85 18.61 9.31
C PHE A 138 6.09 18.29 10.15
N LYS A 139 7.25 18.14 9.53
CA LYS A 139 8.54 17.97 10.23
C LYS A 139 8.94 19.18 11.07
N SER A 140 8.51 20.38 10.69
CA SER A 140 8.73 21.61 11.49
C SER A 140 7.64 21.89 12.50
N GLY A 141 6.59 21.03 12.60
CA GLY A 141 5.44 21.24 13.48
C GLY A 141 4.37 22.19 12.91
N ASP A 142 4.57 22.70 11.69
CA ASP A 142 3.63 23.57 10.99
C ASP A 142 2.61 22.73 10.18
N PHE A 143 1.62 22.18 10.90
CA PHE A 143 0.58 21.37 10.27
C PHE A 143 -0.32 22.21 9.37
N SER A 144 -0.77 23.36 9.83
CA SER A 144 -1.62 24.27 9.06
C SER A 144 -0.98 24.67 7.75
N GLY A 145 0.22 25.23 7.78
CA GLY A 145 0.93 25.63 6.57
C GLY A 145 1.32 24.46 5.67
N GLY A 146 1.59 23.27 6.23
CA GLY A 146 1.82 22.06 5.46
C GLY A 146 0.59 21.62 4.66
N ILE A 147 -0.58 21.64 5.31
CA ILE A 147 -1.87 21.32 4.68
C ILE A 147 -2.22 22.36 3.59
N GLU A 148 -2.07 23.66 3.89
CA GLU A 148 -2.32 24.73 2.93
C GLU A 148 -1.49 24.59 1.66
N ARG A 149 -0.17 24.39 1.80
CA ARG A 149 0.73 24.17 0.66
C ARG A 149 0.35 22.89 -0.12
N GLY A 150 -0.11 21.84 0.57
CA GLY A 150 -0.63 20.65 -0.07
C GLY A 150 -1.87 20.91 -0.90
N VAL A 151 -2.83 21.64 -0.35
CA VAL A 151 -4.07 22.06 -1.04
C VAL A 151 -3.74 22.93 -2.25
N ASP A 152 -2.83 23.91 -2.11
CA ASP A 152 -2.40 24.77 -3.21
C ASP A 152 -1.74 23.95 -4.33
N GLY A 153 -0.91 22.98 -3.98
CA GLY A 153 -0.31 22.05 -4.94
C GLY A 153 -1.34 21.19 -5.67
N ILE A 154 -2.31 20.63 -4.95
CA ILE A 154 -3.41 19.87 -5.55
C ILE A 154 -4.19 20.75 -6.52
N ILE A 155 -4.58 21.96 -6.12
CA ILE A 155 -5.37 22.89 -6.93
C ILE A 155 -4.57 23.34 -8.17
N SER A 156 -3.27 23.60 -8.05
CA SER A 156 -2.38 23.94 -9.15
C SER A 156 -2.38 22.83 -10.22
N VAL A 157 -2.16 21.59 -9.81
CA VAL A 157 -2.18 20.42 -10.70
C VAL A 157 -3.56 20.25 -11.37
N LEU A 158 -4.65 20.38 -10.60
CA LEU A 158 -6.02 20.26 -11.13
C LEU A 158 -6.38 21.38 -12.11
N ASN A 159 -5.74 22.54 -12.02
CA ASN A 159 -5.87 23.64 -13.00
C ASN A 159 -4.98 23.46 -14.24
N GLY A 160 -4.14 22.42 -14.29
CA GLY A 160 -3.24 22.13 -15.40
C GLY A 160 -1.84 22.72 -15.25
N ASP A 161 -1.53 23.37 -14.13
CA ASP A 161 -0.22 23.90 -13.82
C ASP A 161 0.61 22.82 -13.11
N THR A 162 1.28 22.00 -13.93
CA THR A 162 2.08 20.87 -13.45
C THR A 162 3.58 21.13 -13.49
N ALA A 163 4.02 22.31 -13.93
CA ALA A 163 5.44 22.59 -14.17
C ALA A 163 6.28 22.44 -12.87
N ASP A 164 5.78 22.96 -11.76
CA ASP A 164 6.47 22.93 -10.46
C ASP A 164 6.38 21.55 -9.76
N TRP A 165 5.48 20.69 -10.24
CA TRP A 165 5.18 19.39 -9.61
C TRP A 165 5.70 18.18 -10.41
N GLN A 166 6.51 18.41 -11.45
CA GLN A 166 7.10 17.32 -12.22
C GLN A 166 8.09 16.53 -11.34
N PRO A 167 8.00 15.18 -11.33
CA PRO A 167 9.01 14.36 -10.67
C PRO A 167 10.38 14.69 -11.26
N GLN A 168 11.28 15.22 -10.45
CA GLN A 168 12.62 15.52 -10.94
C GLN A 168 13.34 14.22 -11.25
N PRO A 169 13.93 14.04 -12.44
CA PRO A 169 14.60 12.79 -12.81
C PRO A 169 15.71 12.39 -11.82
N GLN A 170 16.27 13.34 -11.09
CA GLN A 170 17.32 13.10 -10.10
C GLN A 170 16.79 12.48 -8.78
N SER A 171 15.52 12.60 -8.46
CA SER A 171 14.95 11.95 -7.27
C SER A 171 14.72 10.45 -7.48
N LEU A 172 14.57 10.02 -8.74
CA LEU A 172 14.43 8.60 -9.08
C LEU A 172 15.79 7.87 -9.13
N LEU A 173 16.93 8.62 -9.18
CA LEU A 173 18.28 8.05 -9.17
C LEU A 173 18.94 8.07 -7.79
N ARG A 174 18.26 8.62 -6.77
CA ARG A 174 18.70 8.45 -5.39
C ARG A 174 18.13 7.16 -4.81
N THR A 175 18.47 6.06 -5.46
CA THR A 175 18.64 4.81 -4.76
C THR A 175 19.83 5.01 -3.84
N ASP A 176 19.62 5.15 -2.56
CA ASP A 176 20.62 4.82 -1.54
C ASP A 176 20.82 3.29 -1.61
N GLU A 177 21.21 2.82 -2.78
CA GLU A 177 21.76 1.48 -2.95
C GLU A 177 23.10 1.48 -2.22
N PRO A 178 23.25 0.77 -1.11
CA PRO A 178 24.59 0.42 -0.64
C PRO A 178 25.23 -0.30 -1.81
N GLY A 179 26.22 0.36 -2.44
CA GLY A 179 26.74 0.03 -3.76
C GLY A 179 26.72 -1.48 -4.01
N ALA A 180 26.22 -1.89 -5.18
CA ALA A 180 25.99 -3.30 -5.53
C ALA A 180 27.22 -4.18 -5.26
N LEU A 181 28.42 -3.59 -5.23
CA LEU A 181 29.67 -4.20 -4.78
C LEU A 181 29.67 -4.59 -3.29
N ASN A 182 29.02 -3.80 -2.40
CA ASN A 182 28.98 -4.12 -0.96
C ASN A 182 28.00 -5.25 -0.64
N THR A 183 26.98 -5.47 -1.45
CA THR A 183 26.03 -6.60 -1.28
C THR A 183 26.53 -7.85 -2.00
N LEU A 184 27.30 -7.71 -3.09
CA LEU A 184 27.87 -8.85 -3.83
C LEU A 184 29.08 -9.46 -3.10
N LEU A 185 29.89 -8.66 -2.39
CA LEU A 185 31.09 -9.14 -1.70
C LEU A 185 30.78 -10.23 -0.65
N PRO A 186 29.81 -10.09 0.28
CA PRO A 186 29.49 -11.13 1.23
C PRO A 186 28.85 -12.37 0.57
N ILE A 187 28.08 -12.20 -0.51
CA ILE A 187 27.50 -13.32 -1.26
C ILE A 187 28.60 -14.12 -1.97
N LEU A 188 29.56 -13.46 -2.62
CA LEU A 188 30.71 -14.11 -3.23
C LEU A 188 31.58 -14.81 -2.17
N GLY A 189 31.80 -14.18 -1.02
CA GLY A 189 32.53 -14.76 0.11
C GLY A 189 31.82 -16.04 0.63
N PHE A 190 30.53 -16.01 0.80
CA PHE A 190 29.76 -17.18 1.23
C PHE A 190 29.80 -18.33 0.21
N LEU A 191 29.69 -17.99 -1.09
CA LEU A 191 29.83 -18.98 -2.19
C LEU A 191 31.24 -19.60 -2.22
N ALA A 192 32.30 -18.81 -2.04
CA ALA A 192 33.67 -19.31 -2.01
C ALA A 192 33.88 -20.23 -0.80
N VAL A 193 33.42 -19.86 0.39
CA VAL A 193 33.51 -20.69 1.61
C VAL A 193 32.76 -22.00 1.44
N THR A 194 31.52 -21.98 0.88
CA THR A 194 30.75 -23.21 0.63
C THR A 194 31.39 -24.11 -0.42
N LEU A 195 32.02 -23.53 -1.43
CA LEU A 195 32.77 -24.29 -2.44
C LEU A 195 34.03 -24.97 -1.85
N VAL A 196 34.82 -24.24 -1.06
CA VAL A 196 35.99 -24.80 -0.36
C VAL A 196 35.56 -25.91 0.62
N LEU A 197 34.48 -25.70 1.37
CA LEU A 197 33.98 -26.73 2.29
C LEU A 197 33.52 -27.99 1.54
N LYS A 198 32.83 -27.83 0.39
CA LYS A 198 32.46 -28.99 -0.47
C LYS A 198 33.67 -29.72 -1.02
N LEU A 199 34.71 -29.01 -1.42
CA LEU A 199 35.96 -29.63 -1.93
C LEU A 199 36.70 -30.36 -0.80
N LEU A 200 36.73 -29.80 0.43
CA LEU A 200 37.29 -30.46 1.60
C LEU A 200 36.52 -31.74 1.96
N ILE A 201 35.17 -31.68 1.98
CA ILE A 201 34.32 -32.85 2.26
C ILE A 201 34.52 -33.91 1.15
N ALA A 202 34.58 -33.51 -0.12
CA ALA A 202 34.82 -34.42 -1.24
C ALA A 202 36.24 -35.03 -1.18
N GLY A 203 37.24 -34.26 -0.73
CA GLY A 203 38.60 -34.73 -0.49
C GLY A 203 38.68 -35.78 0.62
N ILE A 204 38.03 -35.50 1.77
CA ILE A 204 37.93 -36.42 2.92
C ILE A 204 37.13 -37.68 2.53
N ALA A 205 36.04 -37.53 1.80
CA ALA A 205 35.24 -38.64 1.31
C ALA A 205 36.03 -39.54 0.34
N ARG A 206 36.94 -38.98 -0.49
CA ARG A 206 37.86 -39.77 -1.35
C ARG A 206 38.96 -40.45 -0.58
N LEU A 207 39.37 -39.94 0.61
CA LEU A 207 40.37 -40.55 1.45
C LEU A 207 39.80 -41.69 2.27
N VAL A 208 38.52 -41.62 2.67
CA VAL A 208 37.82 -42.57 3.54
C VAL A 208 37.08 -43.65 2.74
N SER A 209 36.56 -43.30 1.55
CA SER A 209 35.83 -44.23 0.68
C SER A 209 36.79 -44.80 -0.38
N GLY A 210 37.23 -45.98 -0.17
CA GLY A 210 37.78 -46.82 -1.22
C GLY A 210 36.72 -46.98 -2.36
N PRO A 211 37.11 -47.42 -3.57
CA PRO A 211 36.26 -47.44 -4.75
C PRO A 211 35.00 -48.31 -4.50
N SER A 212 33.85 -47.63 -4.42
CA SER A 212 32.55 -48.28 -4.27
C SER A 212 32.13 -48.91 -5.61
N GLY A 213 32.31 -50.16 -5.72
CA GLY A 213 31.83 -50.99 -6.82
C GLY A 213 31.57 -52.39 -6.29
N HIS A 214 30.57 -53.04 -6.79
CA HIS A 214 30.30 -54.44 -6.48
C HIS A 214 30.87 -55.34 -7.61
N TYR A 215 31.36 -56.52 -7.21
CA TYR A 215 31.86 -57.50 -8.14
C TYR A 215 30.72 -58.47 -8.53
N VAL A 216 30.48 -58.61 -9.81
CA VAL A 216 29.54 -59.62 -10.35
C VAL A 216 30.36 -60.76 -11.01
N THR A 217 30.10 -61.95 -10.61
CA THR A 217 30.79 -63.16 -11.20
C THR A 217 30.00 -63.59 -12.42
N ARG A 218 30.61 -63.49 -13.58
CA ARG A 218 30.08 -63.98 -14.86
C ARG A 218 31.15 -64.93 -15.51
N HIS A 219 30.79 -66.17 -15.76
CA HIS A 219 31.68 -67.17 -16.30
C HIS A 219 33.01 -67.36 -15.56
N GLY A 220 32.99 -67.34 -14.21
CA GLY A 220 34.18 -67.58 -13.37
C GLY A 220 35.15 -66.39 -13.26
N GLN A 221 34.90 -65.26 -13.88
CA GLN A 221 35.70 -64.05 -13.72
C GLN A 221 34.92 -62.94 -13.01
N LYS A 222 35.57 -62.21 -12.12
CA LYS A 222 34.98 -61.03 -11.38
C LYS A 222 35.21 -59.77 -12.19
N VAL A 223 34.09 -59.11 -12.61
CA VAL A 223 34.08 -57.82 -13.37
C VAL A 223 33.44 -56.74 -12.51
N PHE A 224 34.07 -55.54 -12.49
CA PHE A 224 33.60 -54.36 -11.76
C PHE A 224 32.62 -53.51 -12.62
N VAL A 225 31.40 -53.18 -12.11
CA VAL A 225 30.38 -52.40 -12.84
C VAL A 225 30.10 -51.12 -12.07
N ARG A 226 29.97 -49.98 -12.79
CA ARG A 226 29.74 -48.63 -12.28
C ARG A 226 28.34 -48.14 -12.71
N ASP A 227 27.48 -47.81 -11.76
CA ASP A 227 26.11 -47.36 -12.02
C ASP A 227 26.05 -45.84 -12.31
N LYS A 228 25.18 -45.47 -13.28
CA LYS A 228 24.94 -44.09 -13.70
C LYS A 228 23.44 -43.77 -13.56
N SER A 229 23.11 -42.80 -12.70
CA SER A 229 21.72 -42.36 -12.45
C SER A 229 21.36 -41.08 -13.20
N SER A 230 20.12 -41.01 -13.67
CA SER A 230 19.51 -39.89 -14.40
C SER A 230 18.39 -39.24 -13.60
N SER A 231 18.27 -37.91 -13.68
CA SER A 231 17.25 -37.10 -13.02
C SER A 231 16.24 -36.51 -14.00
N ARG A 232 14.99 -36.37 -13.57
CA ARG A 232 13.90 -35.70 -14.32
C ARG A 232 13.27 -34.61 -13.46
N SER A 233 12.90 -33.51 -14.15
CA SER A 233 12.22 -32.32 -13.60
C SER A 233 10.76 -32.25 -14.02
N SER A 234 9.90 -31.61 -13.22
CA SER A 234 8.51 -31.28 -13.59
C SER A 234 8.09 -29.90 -13.03
N SER A 235 7.33 -29.19 -13.85
CA SER A 235 6.81 -27.83 -13.65
C SER A 235 5.29 -27.83 -13.39
N SER A 236 4.76 -26.85 -12.67
CA SER A 236 3.31 -26.60 -12.60
C SER A 236 2.97 -25.10 -12.48
N SER A 237 1.90 -24.74 -13.19
CA SER A 237 1.33 -23.41 -13.42
C SER A 237 0.13 -23.13 -12.53
N TRP A 238 -0.18 -21.83 -12.26
CA TRP A 238 -1.39 -21.39 -11.56
C TRP A 238 -2.07 -20.24 -12.30
N SER A 239 -3.40 -20.24 -12.30
CA SER A 239 -4.28 -19.26 -12.92
C SER A 239 -5.26 -18.65 -11.91
N SER A 240 -5.70 -17.42 -12.23
CA SER A 240 -6.54 -16.50 -11.46
C SER A 240 -8.03 -16.58 -11.82
N SER A 241 -8.91 -16.03 -10.98
CA SER A 241 -10.27 -15.61 -11.35
C SER A 241 -10.89 -14.56 -10.41
N ASP A 242 -11.67 -13.64 -11.02
CA ASP A 242 -12.36 -12.46 -10.51
C ASP A 242 -13.70 -12.72 -9.83
N SER A 243 -14.23 -11.73 -9.08
CA SER A 243 -15.63 -11.25 -9.20
C SER A 243 -16.01 -10.10 -8.27
N SER A 244 -17.04 -9.34 -8.67
CA SER A 244 -17.49 -7.99 -8.36
C SER A 244 -18.81 -7.91 -7.56
N SER A 245 -19.18 -6.66 -7.11
CA SER A 245 -20.47 -5.97 -6.98
C SER A 245 -20.76 -5.32 -5.61
N SER A 246 -21.05 -4.06 -5.53
CA SER A 246 -22.11 -3.04 -5.60
C SER A 246 -23.08 -3.05 -4.37
N SER A 247 -23.55 -1.99 -3.76
CA SER A 247 -24.06 -0.66 -3.92
C SER A 247 -24.79 -0.14 -2.65
N SER A 248 -24.89 1.09 -2.36
CA SER A 248 -25.75 2.29 -2.32
C SER A 248 -26.20 2.69 -0.91
N SER A 249 -26.29 3.89 -0.54
CA SER A 249 -26.70 5.29 -0.61
C SER A 249 -27.34 5.73 0.73
N SER A 250 -27.41 6.94 1.25
CA SER A 250 -27.62 8.32 0.88
C SER A 250 -27.67 9.28 2.07
N ASP A 251 -27.29 10.51 1.88
CA ASP A 251 -27.66 11.91 2.10
C ASP A 251 -27.67 12.54 3.51
N SER A 252 -27.00 13.72 3.73
CA SER A 252 -27.46 15.11 3.53
C SER A 252 -26.53 16.15 4.18
N ASP A 253 -26.54 17.41 3.64
CA ASP A 253 -25.88 18.66 4.01
C ASP A 253 -24.35 18.64 3.98
N PHE A 254 -23.82 19.08 2.88
CA PHE A 254 -22.48 18.87 2.34
C PHE A 254 -22.20 17.37 2.24
N SER A 255 -22.92 16.73 1.34
CA SER A 255 -22.70 15.35 0.99
C SER A 255 -21.76 15.28 -0.21
N GLY A 256 -20.98 14.20 -0.26
CA GLY A 256 -20.32 13.82 -1.48
C GLY A 256 -21.34 13.58 -2.58
N GLY A 257 -20.99 13.86 -3.82
CA GLY A 257 -21.86 13.71 -4.98
C GLY A 257 -21.95 12.28 -5.51
N GLY A 258 -21.59 11.25 -4.74
CA GLY A 258 -21.67 9.83 -5.11
C GLY A 258 -20.45 9.33 -5.87
N GLY A 259 -19.33 10.02 -5.81
CA GLY A 259 -18.06 9.61 -6.44
C GLY A 259 -17.42 8.42 -5.74
N SER A 260 -16.50 7.77 -6.44
CA SER A 260 -15.73 6.62 -5.95
C SER A 260 -14.25 6.75 -6.31
N SER A 261 -13.40 6.17 -5.47
CA SER A 261 -11.97 5.99 -5.69
C SER A 261 -11.61 4.51 -5.68
N GLY A 262 -10.57 4.14 -6.44
CA GLY A 262 -9.97 2.82 -6.47
C GLY A 262 -8.71 2.71 -5.62
N GLY A 263 -8.35 3.76 -4.87
CA GLY A 263 -7.10 3.84 -4.14
C GLY A 263 -5.99 4.56 -4.90
N GLY A 264 -6.34 5.29 -5.97
CA GLY A 264 -5.41 6.21 -6.65
C GLY A 264 -4.95 7.32 -5.73
N GLY A 265 -3.75 7.88 -5.98
CA GLY A 265 -3.13 8.89 -5.16
C GLY A 265 -1.82 8.43 -4.52
N ALA A 266 -1.38 9.07 -3.46
CA ALA A 266 -0.13 8.72 -2.79
C ALA A 266 -0.21 8.92 -1.28
N SER A 267 0.68 8.22 -0.57
CA SER A 267 0.86 8.34 0.88
C SER A 267 2.28 8.78 1.23
N GLY A 268 2.44 9.37 2.41
CA GLY A 268 3.72 9.74 2.97
C GLY A 268 3.74 9.67 4.48
N SER A 269 4.95 9.66 5.04
CA SER A 269 5.20 9.71 6.48
C SER A 269 6.30 10.71 6.81
N TRP A 270 6.33 11.24 8.05
CA TRP A 270 7.30 12.23 8.49
C TRP A 270 7.85 11.94 9.88
#